data_d2be54d531a636f472408cef5d0e90b9
#
_entry.id   d2be54d531a636f472408cef5d0e90b9
#
_cell.length_a   1.000
_cell.length_b   1.000
_cell.length_c   1.000
_cell.angle_alpha   90.00
_cell.angle_beta   90.00
_cell.angle_gamma   90.00
#
_symmetry.space_group_name_H-M   'P 1'
#
loop_
_entity.id
_entity.type
_entity.pdbx_description
1 polymer ?
#
loop_
_entity_poly.entity_id
_entity_poly.type
_entity_poly.pdbx_seq_one_letter_code
_entity_poly.pdbx_strand_id
1 'polypeptide(L)'
;MSKADERNDITVEQYIASLEDATLQNDALTIAEIMQRISGEKSQLYGYGTIGFGVYKYHYESGRKGEAHTLAFYPRKGKITVYLMDGTTRHAQLLAKLGKHMITGYCIYFKRLSDIELPILEQIIQASYDHITDLSKDGPITQNMWRTEK
;
A
#
# COMPACT_ATOMS: atom_id res chain seq x y z
N MET A 1 -4.85 -12.84 -10.89
CA MET A 1 -3.66 -12.81 -10.04
C MET A 1 -3.47 -14.13 -9.37
N SER A 2 -2.67 -14.92 -9.99
CA SER A 2 -2.49 -16.30 -9.51
C SER A 2 -1.93 -16.38 -8.10
N LYS A 3 -1.07 -15.44 -7.75
CA LYS A 3 -0.44 -15.51 -6.43
C LYS A 3 -1.39 -15.15 -5.30
N ALA A 4 -2.40 -14.36 -5.57
CA ALA A 4 -3.40 -14.06 -4.58
C ALA A 4 -4.20 -15.32 -4.22
N ASP A 5 -4.45 -16.15 -5.22
CA ASP A 5 -5.26 -17.35 -5.00
C ASP A 5 -4.56 -18.37 -4.12
N GLU A 6 -3.23 -18.36 -4.12
CA GLU A 6 -2.48 -19.34 -3.34
C GLU A 6 -2.59 -19.12 -1.84
N ARG A 7 -3.10 -17.98 -1.42
CA ARG A 7 -3.21 -17.65 -0.01
C ARG A 7 -4.63 -17.52 0.48
N ASN A 8 -5.59 -17.95 -0.33
CA ASN A 8 -6.99 -17.77 0.02
C ASN A 8 -7.49 -18.69 1.14
N ASP A 9 -6.67 -19.62 1.58
CA ASP A 9 -7.05 -20.54 2.62
C ASP A 9 -6.95 -19.94 4.02
N ILE A 10 -6.39 -18.73 4.17
CA ILE A 10 -6.37 -18.05 5.46
C ILE A 10 -6.83 -16.61 5.30
N THR A 11 -7.34 -16.05 6.39
CA THR A 11 -7.79 -14.66 6.39
C THR A 11 -6.63 -13.74 6.71
N VAL A 12 -6.81 -12.44 6.46
CA VAL A 12 -5.82 -11.44 6.83
C VAL A 12 -5.61 -11.45 8.34
N GLU A 13 -6.71 -11.57 9.11
CA GLU A 13 -6.62 -11.62 10.57
C GLU A 13 -5.79 -12.82 11.04
N GLN A 14 -6.01 -13.98 10.43
CA GLN A 14 -5.24 -15.17 10.77
C GLN A 14 -3.76 -14.98 10.41
N TYR A 15 -3.49 -14.36 9.29
CA TYR A 15 -2.12 -14.11 8.88
C TYR A 15 -1.41 -13.17 9.85
N ILE A 16 -2.05 -12.07 10.22
CA ILE A 16 -1.45 -11.13 11.17
C ILE A 16 -1.22 -11.80 12.52
N ALA A 17 -2.18 -12.60 12.97
CA ALA A 17 -2.04 -13.32 14.24
C ALA A 17 -0.89 -14.32 14.22
N SER A 18 -0.49 -14.77 13.04
CA SER A 18 0.62 -15.72 12.90
C SER A 18 2.00 -15.06 12.93
N LEU A 19 2.06 -13.73 12.88
CA LEU A 19 3.33 -13.02 12.95
C LEU A 19 3.91 -13.21 14.35
N GLU A 20 5.22 -13.51 14.41
CA GLU A 20 5.83 -13.90 15.67
C GLU A 20 6.06 -12.77 16.66
N ASP A 21 6.13 -11.55 16.16
CA ASP A 21 6.45 -10.40 17.01
C ASP A 21 5.19 -9.61 17.34
N ALA A 22 4.93 -9.42 18.65
CA ALA A 22 3.71 -8.73 19.09
C ALA A 22 3.67 -7.27 18.62
N THR A 23 4.81 -6.59 18.59
CA THR A 23 4.87 -5.23 18.10
C THR A 23 4.49 -5.19 16.63
N LEU A 24 5.01 -6.13 15.83
CA LEU A 24 4.68 -6.20 14.42
C LEU A 24 3.20 -6.49 14.21
N GLN A 25 2.62 -7.38 15.03
CA GLN A 25 1.19 -7.65 14.95
C GLN A 25 0.37 -6.39 15.16
N ASN A 26 0.70 -5.64 16.20
CA ASN A 26 -0.02 -4.40 16.52
C ASN A 26 0.16 -3.36 15.41
N ASP A 27 1.38 -3.23 14.89
CA ASP A 27 1.64 -2.28 13.81
C ASP A 27 0.86 -2.67 12.55
N ALA A 28 0.83 -3.96 12.22
CA ALA A 28 0.10 -4.44 11.06
C ALA A 28 -1.40 -4.18 11.21
N LEU A 29 -1.96 -4.43 12.39
CA LEU A 29 -3.38 -4.15 12.63
C LEU A 29 -3.69 -2.66 12.48
N THR A 30 -2.80 -1.80 12.98
CA THR A 30 -2.98 -0.36 12.88
C THR A 30 -2.98 0.10 11.43
N ILE A 31 -2.02 -0.36 10.64
CA ILE A 31 -1.93 0.02 9.23
C ILE A 31 -3.14 -0.51 8.46
N ALA A 32 -3.53 -1.76 8.73
CA ALA A 32 -4.70 -2.36 8.08
C ALA A 32 -5.97 -1.56 8.36
N GLU A 33 -6.15 -1.12 9.61
CA GLU A 33 -7.30 -0.32 9.99
C GLU A 33 -7.32 1.01 9.24
N ILE A 34 -6.17 1.66 9.14
CA ILE A 34 -6.05 2.93 8.43
C ILE A 34 -6.43 2.74 6.96
N MET A 35 -5.88 1.72 6.32
CA MET A 35 -6.14 1.50 4.91
C MET A 35 -7.57 1.07 4.64
N GLN A 36 -8.16 0.29 5.55
CA GLN A 36 -9.55 -0.11 5.40
C GLN A 36 -10.48 1.11 5.53
N ARG A 37 -10.19 1.97 6.49
CA ARG A 37 -11.00 3.17 6.71
C ARG A 37 -10.92 4.12 5.52
N ILE A 38 -9.72 4.30 4.98
CA ILE A 38 -9.52 5.21 3.85
C ILE A 38 -10.14 4.66 2.57
N SER A 39 -9.95 3.38 2.30
CA SER A 39 -10.41 2.78 1.05
C SER A 39 -11.87 2.33 1.09
N GLY A 40 -12.37 2.02 2.27
CA GLY A 40 -13.70 1.42 2.38
C GLY A 40 -13.74 0.00 1.86
N GLU A 41 -12.59 -0.61 1.59
CA GLU A 41 -12.49 -1.94 0.99
C GLU A 41 -12.04 -2.97 2.00
N LYS A 42 -12.41 -4.21 1.72
CA LYS A 42 -11.98 -5.33 2.54
C LYS A 42 -10.51 -5.64 2.28
N SER A 43 -9.80 -6.03 3.32
CA SER A 43 -8.41 -6.46 3.17
C SER A 43 -8.33 -7.81 2.48
N GLN A 44 -7.29 -8.01 1.70
CA GLN A 44 -7.01 -9.28 1.04
C GLN A 44 -5.54 -9.61 1.15
N LEU A 45 -5.24 -10.89 1.29
CA LEU A 45 -3.87 -11.37 1.41
C LEU A 45 -3.36 -11.83 0.05
N TYR A 46 -2.19 -11.36 -0.33
CA TYR A 46 -1.60 -11.68 -1.63
C TYR A 46 -0.19 -12.21 -1.47
N GLY A 47 0.15 -13.18 -2.33
CA GLY A 47 1.51 -13.68 -2.42
C GLY A 47 2.11 -14.09 -1.10
N TYR A 48 3.19 -13.45 -0.73
CA TYR A 48 3.98 -13.84 0.42
C TYR A 48 3.64 -13.09 1.70
N GLY A 49 2.52 -12.42 1.73
CA GLY A 49 2.12 -11.72 2.94
C GLY A 49 1.81 -10.25 2.73
N THR A 50 1.64 -9.83 1.48
CA THR A 50 1.21 -8.48 1.18
C THR A 50 -0.29 -8.38 1.47
N ILE A 51 -0.67 -7.34 2.19
CA ILE A 51 -2.06 -7.07 2.53
C ILE A 51 -2.53 -5.90 1.69
N GLY A 52 -3.55 -6.11 0.87
CA GLY A 52 -4.02 -5.11 -0.08
C GLY A 52 -5.47 -4.73 0.13
N PHE A 53 -5.85 -3.54 -0.35
CA PHE A 53 -7.18 -2.97 -0.20
C PHE A 53 -7.60 -2.35 -1.53
N GLY A 54 -8.61 -2.92 -2.15
CA GLY A 54 -9.10 -2.43 -3.42
C GLY A 54 -8.16 -2.74 -4.57
N VAL A 55 -8.64 -2.51 -5.77
CA VAL A 55 -7.82 -2.72 -6.97
C VAL A 55 -8.10 -1.60 -7.96
N TYR A 56 -7.12 -1.34 -8.80
CA TYR A 56 -7.30 -0.46 -9.94
C TYR A 56 -6.72 -1.15 -11.17
N LYS A 57 -7.20 -0.77 -12.35
CA LYS A 57 -6.75 -1.34 -13.61
C LYS A 57 -5.74 -0.43 -14.27
N TYR A 58 -4.77 -1.02 -14.95
CA TYR A 58 -3.78 -0.25 -15.68
C TYR A 58 -3.61 -0.80 -17.09
N HIS A 59 -3.11 0.06 -17.97
CA HIS A 59 -2.91 -0.28 -19.37
C HIS A 59 -1.68 0.46 -19.89
N TYR A 60 -0.70 -0.28 -20.38
CA TYR A 60 0.52 0.30 -20.94
C TYR A 60 0.45 0.37 -22.47
N GLU A 61 1.26 1.25 -23.04
CA GLU A 61 1.32 1.40 -24.48
C GLU A 61 1.71 0.12 -25.19
N SER A 62 2.46 -0.73 -24.52
CA SER A 62 2.87 -2.02 -25.08
C SER A 62 1.71 -2.99 -25.24
N GLY A 63 0.51 -2.61 -24.76
CA GLY A 63 -0.63 -3.51 -24.76
C GLY A 63 -0.78 -4.28 -23.47
N ARG A 64 0.19 -4.17 -22.58
CA ARG A 64 0.15 -4.86 -21.30
C ARG A 64 -0.90 -4.23 -20.39
N LYS A 65 -1.74 -5.05 -19.81
CA LYS A 65 -2.77 -4.60 -18.87
C LYS A 65 -2.83 -5.52 -17.67
N GLY A 66 -3.40 -5.00 -16.60
CA GLY A 66 -3.55 -5.79 -15.40
C GLY A 66 -4.26 -5.02 -14.31
N GLU A 67 -4.18 -5.57 -13.11
CA GLU A 67 -4.76 -4.96 -11.93
C GLU A 67 -3.71 -4.90 -10.83
N ALA A 68 -3.80 -3.88 -10.00
CA ALA A 68 -2.93 -3.75 -8.84
C ALA A 68 -3.77 -3.25 -7.66
N HIS A 69 -3.22 -3.37 -6.46
CA HIS A 69 -3.92 -2.90 -5.26
C HIS A 69 -3.91 -1.39 -5.22
N THR A 70 -5.02 -0.80 -4.83
CA THR A 70 -5.07 0.64 -4.63
C THR A 70 -4.21 1.02 -3.44
N LEU A 71 -4.33 0.27 -2.34
CA LEU A 71 -3.47 0.43 -1.17
C LEU A 71 -2.92 -0.95 -0.79
N ALA A 72 -1.68 -0.99 -0.31
CA ALA A 72 -1.10 -2.25 0.14
C ALA A 72 0.09 -2.01 1.06
N PHE A 73 0.34 -2.97 1.94
CA PHE A 73 1.54 -2.96 2.76
C PHE A 73 2.01 -4.38 3.00
N TYR A 74 3.27 -4.51 3.40
CA TYR A 74 3.88 -5.83 3.63
C TYR A 74 4.57 -5.79 4.99
N PRO A 75 3.96 -6.40 6.02
CA PRO A 75 4.55 -6.38 7.37
C PRO A 75 5.59 -7.49 7.52
N ARG A 76 6.83 -7.10 7.76
CA ARG A 76 7.91 -8.02 8.05
C ARG A 76 8.65 -7.53 9.28
N LYS A 77 9.17 -8.46 10.06
CA LYS A 77 9.93 -8.08 11.24
C LYS A 77 11.13 -7.25 10.82
N GLY A 78 11.23 -6.05 11.39
CA GLY A 78 12.34 -5.15 11.09
C GLY A 78 12.22 -4.37 9.81
N LYS A 79 11.16 -4.62 9.02
CA LYS A 79 11.01 -3.90 7.75
C LYS A 79 9.57 -3.94 7.27
N ILE A 80 8.81 -2.94 7.64
CA ILE A 80 7.44 -2.79 7.15
C ILE A 80 7.51 -1.97 5.87
N THR A 81 6.85 -2.45 4.82
CA THR A 81 6.82 -1.76 3.53
C THR A 81 5.40 -1.26 3.28
N VAL A 82 5.27 0.03 2.98
CA VAL A 82 4.00 0.60 2.53
C VAL A 82 4.17 0.98 1.06
N TYR A 83 3.28 0.49 0.22
CA TYR A 83 3.36 0.73 -1.22
C TYR A 83 2.59 1.98 -1.58
N LEU A 84 3.22 2.84 -2.37
CA LEU A 84 2.58 4.03 -2.93
C LEU A 84 2.52 3.82 -4.44
N MET A 85 1.37 3.36 -4.93
CA MET A 85 1.23 2.97 -6.33
C MET A 85 1.35 4.14 -7.30
N ASP A 86 1.16 5.36 -6.80
CA ASP A 86 1.36 6.57 -7.59
C ASP A 86 2.77 7.14 -7.47
N GLY A 87 3.66 6.43 -6.79
CA GLY A 87 5.06 6.82 -6.65
C GLY A 87 5.33 7.70 -5.44
N THR A 88 6.57 7.66 -4.93
CA THR A 88 6.94 8.41 -3.74
C THR A 88 7.27 9.88 -4.04
N THR A 89 7.64 10.17 -5.28
CA THR A 89 8.07 11.53 -5.65
C THR A 89 7.03 12.60 -5.35
N ARG A 90 5.77 12.32 -5.64
CA ARG A 90 4.73 13.32 -5.44
C ARG A 90 4.38 13.56 -3.96
N HIS A 91 4.87 12.71 -3.08
CA HIS A 91 4.61 12.83 -1.65
C HIS A 91 5.82 13.34 -0.88
N ALA A 92 6.78 13.95 -1.58
CA ALA A 92 8.05 14.34 -0.98
C ALA A 92 7.90 15.26 0.23
N GLN A 93 6.95 16.20 0.20
CA GLN A 93 6.77 17.13 1.30
C GLN A 93 6.31 16.43 2.58
N LEU A 94 5.36 15.51 2.45
CA LEU A 94 4.91 14.74 3.60
C LEU A 94 5.96 13.76 4.06
N LEU A 95 6.66 13.14 3.12
CA LEU A 95 7.73 12.20 3.47
C LEU A 95 8.84 12.87 4.29
N ALA A 96 9.11 14.14 4.01
CA ALA A 96 10.12 14.87 4.77
C ALA A 96 9.75 15.02 6.25
N LYS A 97 8.47 14.86 6.59
CA LYS A 97 7.98 14.98 7.96
C LYS A 97 7.69 13.64 8.61
N LEU A 98 7.90 12.55 7.89
CA LEU A 98 7.46 11.23 8.34
C LEU A 98 8.27 10.68 9.50
N GLY A 99 9.54 10.97 9.57
CA GLY A 99 10.41 10.41 10.59
C GLY A 99 11.42 9.45 9.98
N LYS A 100 11.84 8.47 10.74
CA LYS A 100 12.90 7.56 10.34
C LYS A 100 12.38 6.51 9.35
N HIS A 101 12.74 6.67 8.08
CA HIS A 101 12.29 5.78 7.02
C HIS A 101 13.24 5.81 5.84
N MET A 102 13.04 4.89 4.92
CA MET A 102 13.73 4.87 3.62
C MET A 102 12.67 4.77 2.54
N ILE A 103 12.99 5.22 1.34
CA ILE A 103 12.06 5.13 0.23
C ILE A 103 12.75 4.56 -1.02
N THR A 104 11.94 3.99 -1.88
CA THR A 104 12.31 3.70 -3.27
C THR A 104 11.26 4.39 -4.14
N GLY A 105 11.23 4.10 -5.44
CA GLY A 105 10.28 4.76 -6.34
C GLY A 105 8.82 4.59 -5.94
N TYR A 106 8.47 3.46 -5.34
CA TYR A 106 7.07 3.15 -5.02
C TYR A 106 6.87 2.65 -3.60
N CYS A 107 7.88 2.68 -2.76
CA CYS A 107 7.78 2.07 -1.43
C CYS A 107 8.32 2.95 -0.34
N ILE A 108 7.68 2.89 0.83
CA ILE A 108 8.20 3.46 2.06
C ILE A 108 8.56 2.29 2.95
N TYR A 109 9.75 2.34 3.56
CA TYR A 109 10.23 1.30 4.47
C TYR A 109 10.52 1.89 5.85
N PHE A 110 10.06 1.21 6.89
CA PHE A 110 10.42 1.59 8.27
C PHE A 110 10.38 0.34 9.14
N LYS A 111 11.03 0.39 10.30
CA LYS A 111 11.11 -0.77 11.17
C LYS A 111 9.82 -1.00 11.94
N ARG A 112 9.28 0.06 12.50
CA ARG A 112 8.07 -0.02 13.33
C ARG A 112 7.36 1.32 13.31
N LEU A 113 6.09 1.32 13.67
CA LEU A 113 5.30 2.55 13.63
C LEU A 113 5.82 3.61 14.60
N SER A 114 6.42 3.19 15.71
CA SER A 114 6.94 4.16 16.68
C SER A 114 8.11 4.99 16.14
N ASP A 115 8.71 4.59 15.03
CA ASP A 115 9.80 5.34 14.41
C ASP A 115 9.30 6.47 13.52
N ILE A 116 8.01 6.49 13.21
CA ILE A 116 7.46 7.47 12.26
C ILE A 116 6.30 8.23 12.90
N GLU A 117 5.89 9.29 12.21
CA GLU A 117 4.73 10.10 12.62
C GLU A 117 3.48 9.51 11.97
N LEU A 118 2.71 8.78 12.76
CA LEU A 118 1.53 8.10 12.24
C LEU A 118 0.55 9.03 11.53
N PRO A 119 0.23 10.23 12.05
CA PRO A 119 -0.67 11.13 11.34
C PRO A 119 -0.15 11.52 9.96
N ILE A 120 1.16 11.62 9.80
CA ILE A 120 1.76 11.93 8.51
C ILE A 120 1.61 10.74 7.57
N LEU A 121 1.82 9.53 8.07
CA LEU A 121 1.61 8.33 7.25
C LEU A 121 0.17 8.26 6.77
N GLU A 122 -0.79 8.55 7.64
CA GLU A 122 -2.20 8.56 7.25
C GLU A 122 -2.47 9.57 6.13
N GLN A 123 -1.85 10.76 6.22
CA GLN A 123 -2.03 11.77 5.18
C GLN A 123 -1.44 11.32 3.86
N ILE A 124 -0.29 10.64 3.90
CA ILE A 124 0.34 10.12 2.69
C ILE A 124 -0.55 9.06 2.05
N ILE A 125 -1.07 8.13 2.86
CA ILE A 125 -1.93 7.06 2.36
C ILE A 125 -3.21 7.65 1.76
N GLN A 126 -3.80 8.63 2.43
CA GLN A 126 -5.02 9.28 1.94
C GLN A 126 -4.76 9.98 0.61
N ALA A 127 -3.66 10.72 0.52
CA ALA A 127 -3.32 11.44 -0.71
C ALA A 127 -3.07 10.48 -1.87
N SER A 128 -2.39 9.38 -1.59
CA SER A 128 -2.13 8.36 -2.61
C SER A 128 -3.44 7.73 -3.07
N TYR A 129 -4.30 7.37 -2.14
CA TYR A 129 -5.60 6.77 -2.47
C TYR A 129 -6.45 7.71 -3.33
N ASP A 130 -6.52 8.98 -2.92
CA ASP A 130 -7.31 9.96 -3.65
C ASP A 130 -6.80 10.16 -5.07
N HIS A 131 -5.47 10.20 -5.23
CA HIS A 131 -4.86 10.38 -6.54
C HIS A 131 -5.13 9.17 -7.45
N ILE A 132 -4.95 7.96 -6.92
CA ILE A 132 -5.16 6.75 -7.72
C ILE A 132 -6.62 6.61 -8.11
N THR A 133 -7.55 6.87 -7.18
CA THR A 133 -8.97 6.74 -7.49
C THR A 133 -9.42 7.80 -8.49
N ASP A 134 -8.86 9.00 -8.40
CA ASP A 134 -9.17 10.04 -9.37
C ASP A 134 -8.70 9.67 -10.76
N LEU A 135 -7.48 9.14 -10.88
CA LEU A 135 -6.95 8.74 -12.18
C LEU A 135 -7.68 7.56 -12.78
N SER A 136 -8.22 6.67 -11.95
CA SER A 136 -8.85 5.44 -12.44
C SER A 136 -10.38 5.53 -12.57
N LYS A 137 -10.98 6.65 -12.21
CA LYS A 137 -12.45 6.76 -12.16
C LYS A 137 -13.11 6.59 -13.51
N ASP A 138 -12.43 6.95 -14.61
CA ASP A 138 -12.99 6.90 -15.94
C ASP A 138 -12.41 5.76 -16.78
N GLY A 139 -11.67 4.86 -16.16
CA GLY A 139 -11.10 3.72 -16.86
C GLY A 139 -9.71 3.39 -16.37
N PRO A 140 -9.03 2.46 -17.03
CA PRO A 140 -7.69 2.05 -16.60
C PRO A 140 -6.70 3.19 -16.60
N ILE A 141 -5.78 3.17 -15.64
CA ILE A 141 -4.69 4.13 -15.58
C ILE A 141 -3.69 3.77 -16.68
N THR A 142 -3.31 4.75 -17.50
CA THR A 142 -2.28 4.53 -18.51
C THR A 142 -0.94 4.99 -17.96
N GLN A 143 0.15 4.45 -18.51
CA GLN A 143 1.47 4.84 -18.00
C GLN A 143 1.75 6.33 -18.17
N ASN A 144 1.11 6.99 -19.10
CA ASN A 144 1.31 8.42 -19.30
C ASN A 144 0.70 9.27 -18.21
N MET A 145 -0.34 8.76 -17.53
CA MET A 145 -1.00 9.53 -16.48
C MET A 145 -0.07 9.81 -15.30
N TRP A 146 0.81 8.84 -14.97
CA TRP A 146 1.77 9.06 -13.91
C TRP A 146 2.78 10.14 -14.27
N ARG A 147 3.18 10.18 -15.53
CA ARG A 147 4.21 11.11 -15.99
C ARG A 147 3.73 12.54 -16.05
N THR A 148 2.49 12.74 -16.44
CA THR A 148 1.96 14.07 -16.62
C THR A 148 1.72 14.79 -15.29
N GLU A 149 1.76 14.05 -14.20
CA GLU A 149 1.48 14.60 -12.87
C GLU A 149 2.70 15.18 -12.17
N LYS A 150 3.83 15.20 -12.81
CA LYS A 150 5.03 15.73 -12.17
C LYS A 150 4.96 17.23 -11.93
#